data_019a2c8060f66b8fa14ce5e2bd100e6c
#
_entry.id   019a2c8060f66b8fa14ce5e2bd100e6c
#
_cell.length_a   1.000
_cell.length_b   1.000
_cell.length_c   1.000
_cell.angle_alpha   90.00
_cell.angle_beta   90.00
_cell.angle_gamma   90.00
#
_symmetry.space_group_name_H-M   'P 1'
#
loop_
_entity.id
_entity.type
_entity.pdbx_description
1 polymer ?
#
loop_
_entity_poly.entity_id
_entity_poly.type
_entity_poly.pdbx_seq_one_letter_code
_entity_poly.pdbx_strand_id
1 'polypeptide(L)'
;LSAEKKEIAKKTLEEAFIESLPLEYDSLSAEQLYSLKSLQDRKNIIEIKEKKIIKFEITEFGKQIMSTGVKDENLIEQLTPEILKKDKWKKKKFRRYDIISRVPAVYGGKRHFVNQATDYARKIWTDMGFKEMTGTFIQSSFWNFDALFTPQDHPARELQDTFFIEKESSLPDKRIVNAVKQAHEKGIEGSKGWQYSWNEEEAKKTILRTHTTCLSAQTLAKLKISEIPAKFFAVGKCFRNETVDWSHGFEFNQTEGIVIDKNANFRHLLGYLAEFSKKMGFKKVRFRPHYFPYTEPSLEGDVWDENRKKWIEVFAAGIFRPEVTAPLLGEPIPVLAWGPGFDRMI
;
A
#
# COMPACT_ATOMS: atom_id res chain seq x y z
N LEU A 1 -18.02 24.09 64.71
CA LEU A 1 -17.27 22.95 64.08
C LEU A 1 -18.11 21.68 63.96
N SER A 2 -19.21 21.49 64.77
CA SER A 2 -20.08 20.30 64.68
C SER A 2 -21.24 20.43 63.67
N ALA A 3 -21.71 21.65 63.40
CA ALA A 3 -22.78 21.90 62.42
C ALA A 3 -22.27 21.88 60.97
N GLU A 4 -21.11 22.46 60.69
CA GLU A 4 -20.48 22.43 59.36
C GLU A 4 -20.09 21.00 58.92
N LYS A 5 -19.65 20.13 59.85
CA LYS A 5 -19.37 18.72 59.52
C LYS A 5 -20.63 17.89 59.23
N LYS A 6 -21.83 18.31 59.68
CA LYS A 6 -23.08 17.64 59.33
C LYS A 6 -23.67 18.09 57.99
N GLU A 7 -23.36 19.31 57.53
CA GLU A 7 -23.75 19.78 56.19
C GLU A 7 -22.94 19.14 55.08
N ILE A 8 -21.65 18.89 55.32
CA ILE A 8 -20.76 18.22 54.37
C ILE A 8 -21.13 16.73 54.14
N ALA A 9 -21.91 16.15 55.06
CA ALA A 9 -22.36 14.74 54.96
C ALA A 9 -23.69 14.55 54.20
N LYS A 10 -24.37 15.61 53.75
CA LYS A 10 -25.56 15.49 52.89
C LYS A 10 -25.12 15.43 51.43
N LYS A 11 -25.31 14.25 50.81
CA LYS A 11 -25.09 14.09 49.37
C LYS A 11 -25.93 15.11 48.59
N THR A 12 -25.31 15.71 47.58
CA THR A 12 -26.03 16.57 46.66
C THR A 12 -27.03 15.78 45.83
N LEU A 13 -28.04 16.43 45.26
CA LEU A 13 -29.03 15.79 44.38
C LEU A 13 -28.33 15.13 43.16
N GLU A 14 -27.27 15.74 42.67
CA GLU A 14 -26.46 15.22 41.53
C GLU A 14 -25.71 13.94 41.92
N GLU A 15 -25.09 13.89 43.08
CA GLU A 15 -24.38 12.69 43.58
C GLU A 15 -25.36 11.53 43.81
N ALA A 16 -26.52 11.80 44.42
CA ALA A 16 -27.56 10.79 44.61
C ALA A 16 -28.10 10.26 43.26
N PHE A 17 -28.23 11.13 42.28
CA PHE A 17 -28.65 10.75 40.94
C PHE A 17 -27.61 9.86 40.24
N ILE A 18 -26.33 10.22 40.29
CA ILE A 18 -25.24 9.41 39.67
C ILE A 18 -25.18 8.01 40.30
N GLU A 19 -25.33 7.91 41.62
CA GLU A 19 -25.31 6.60 42.32
C GLU A 19 -26.52 5.71 41.96
N SER A 20 -27.63 6.32 41.52
CA SER A 20 -28.85 5.58 41.13
C SER A 20 -28.83 5.05 39.68
N LEU A 21 -27.83 5.42 38.87
CA LEU A 21 -27.72 4.97 37.48
C LEU A 21 -27.31 3.48 37.37
N PRO A 22 -27.77 2.73 36.35
CA PRO A 22 -28.56 3.18 35.20
C PRO A 22 -30.07 3.25 35.47
N LEU A 23 -30.76 4.26 34.94
CA LEU A 23 -32.20 4.46 35.03
C LEU A 23 -32.82 4.57 33.64
N GLU A 24 -34.12 4.20 33.54
CA GLU A 24 -34.88 4.44 32.30
C GLU A 24 -35.36 5.90 32.25
N TYR A 25 -35.19 6.56 31.11
CA TYR A 25 -35.51 7.99 30.97
C TYR A 25 -36.96 8.32 31.29
N ASP A 26 -37.89 7.47 30.88
CA ASP A 26 -39.34 7.68 31.10
C ASP A 26 -39.78 7.48 32.56
N SER A 27 -38.91 6.93 33.41
CA SER A 27 -39.18 6.68 34.82
C SER A 27 -38.59 7.75 35.78
N LEU A 28 -37.91 8.75 35.22
CA LEU A 28 -37.22 9.77 36.02
C LEU A 28 -38.18 10.72 36.74
N SER A 29 -37.93 10.98 38.04
CA SER A 29 -38.63 12.00 38.81
C SER A 29 -38.23 13.42 38.40
N ALA A 30 -39.00 14.43 38.79
CA ALA A 30 -38.70 15.83 38.50
C ALA A 30 -37.31 16.28 39.02
N GLU A 31 -36.93 15.79 40.23
CA GLU A 31 -35.60 16.06 40.80
C GLU A 31 -34.47 15.39 40.02
N GLN A 32 -34.72 14.16 39.57
CA GLN A 32 -33.76 13.41 38.73
C GLN A 32 -33.58 14.03 37.33
N LEU A 33 -34.67 14.54 36.74
CA LEU A 33 -34.61 15.28 35.47
C LEU A 33 -33.82 16.60 35.59
N TYR A 34 -33.96 17.29 36.72
CA TYR A 34 -33.18 18.49 37.04
C TYR A 34 -31.68 18.14 37.14
N SER A 35 -31.32 17.09 37.88
CA SER A 35 -29.96 16.62 38.06
C SER A 35 -29.37 16.13 36.71
N LEU A 36 -30.14 15.43 35.87
CA LEU A 36 -29.75 15.01 34.54
C LEU A 36 -29.39 16.22 33.64
N LYS A 37 -30.25 17.26 33.64
CA LYS A 37 -29.98 18.49 32.87
C LYS A 37 -28.69 19.19 33.31
N SER A 38 -28.50 19.34 34.63
CA SER A 38 -27.28 19.97 35.18
C SER A 38 -26.00 19.19 34.82
N LEU A 39 -26.08 17.87 34.76
CA LEU A 39 -24.94 17.00 34.48
C LEU A 39 -24.67 16.82 32.97
N GLN A 40 -25.66 17.02 32.11
CA GLN A 40 -25.49 16.97 30.66
C GLN A 40 -24.60 18.10 30.14
N ASP A 41 -24.58 19.25 30.78
CA ASP A 41 -23.73 20.38 30.44
C ASP A 41 -22.22 20.10 30.74
N ARG A 42 -21.96 19.08 31.55
CA ARG A 42 -20.61 18.63 31.92
C ARG A 42 -20.17 17.45 31.00
N LYS A 43 -19.24 17.69 30.17
CA LYS A 43 -18.76 16.67 29.18
C LYS A 43 -18.31 15.36 29.85
N ASN A 44 -18.77 14.23 29.32
CA ASN A 44 -18.32 12.87 29.64
C ASN A 44 -18.73 12.35 31.06
N ILE A 45 -19.75 12.89 31.70
CA ILE A 45 -20.25 12.38 33.00
C ILE A 45 -21.40 11.41 32.79
N ILE A 46 -22.35 11.72 31.90
CA ILE A 46 -23.54 10.89 31.63
C ILE A 46 -23.68 10.66 30.14
N GLU A 47 -24.01 9.43 29.77
CA GLU A 47 -24.31 9.02 28.38
C GLU A 47 -25.76 8.52 28.32
N ILE A 48 -26.56 9.09 27.41
CA ILE A 48 -27.91 8.60 27.12
C ILE A 48 -27.82 7.63 25.95
N LYS A 49 -28.26 6.38 26.18
CA LYS A 49 -28.28 5.34 25.12
C LYS A 49 -29.73 5.03 24.75
N GLU A 50 -30.08 5.24 23.50
CA GLU A 50 -31.36 4.80 22.95
C GLU A 50 -31.28 3.33 22.54
N LYS A 51 -32.20 2.51 23.06
CA LYS A 51 -32.36 1.11 22.68
C LYS A 51 -33.67 0.94 21.93
N LYS A 52 -33.61 0.76 20.61
CA LYS A 52 -34.79 0.39 19.81
C LYS A 52 -35.14 -1.07 20.06
N ILE A 53 -36.32 -1.31 20.59
CA ILE A 53 -36.91 -2.65 20.75
C ILE A 53 -37.83 -2.87 19.56
N ILE A 54 -37.46 -3.76 18.68
CA ILE A 54 -38.27 -4.15 17.52
C ILE A 54 -39.10 -5.36 17.95
N LYS A 55 -40.41 -5.25 17.88
CA LYS A 55 -41.34 -6.36 18.10
C LYS A 55 -41.85 -6.80 16.73
N PHE A 56 -41.90 -8.10 16.51
CA PHE A 56 -42.47 -8.69 15.32
C PHE A 56 -43.78 -9.39 15.68
N GLU A 57 -44.84 -9.09 14.96
CA GLU A 57 -46.12 -9.76 15.08
C GLU A 57 -46.51 -10.36 13.72
N ILE A 58 -46.99 -11.61 13.75
CA ILE A 58 -47.45 -12.26 12.53
C ILE A 58 -48.83 -11.71 12.24
N THR A 59 -49.02 -11.14 11.05
CA THR A 59 -50.30 -10.65 10.56
C THR A 59 -51.29 -11.79 10.35
N GLU A 60 -52.61 -11.50 10.33
CA GLU A 60 -53.64 -12.51 10.07
C GLU A 60 -53.40 -13.25 8.74
N PHE A 61 -52.94 -12.57 7.70
CA PHE A 61 -52.51 -13.19 6.43
C PHE A 61 -51.34 -14.13 6.63
N GLY A 62 -50.36 -13.78 7.44
CA GLY A 62 -49.23 -14.65 7.79
C GLY A 62 -49.70 -15.93 8.51
N LYS A 63 -50.65 -15.79 9.45
CA LYS A 63 -51.27 -16.97 10.13
C LYS A 63 -52.01 -17.87 9.18
N GLN A 64 -52.73 -17.30 8.18
CA GLN A 64 -53.40 -18.06 7.14
C GLN A 64 -52.43 -18.86 6.27
N ILE A 65 -51.30 -18.25 5.84
CA ILE A 65 -50.25 -18.95 5.08
C ILE A 65 -49.64 -20.07 5.90
N MET A 66 -49.38 -19.88 7.18
CA MET A 66 -48.85 -20.94 8.05
C MET A 66 -49.85 -22.11 8.22
N SER A 67 -51.16 -21.83 8.30
CA SER A 67 -52.17 -22.89 8.40
C SER A 67 -52.40 -23.70 7.13
N THR A 68 -52.13 -23.10 5.96
CA THR A 68 -52.24 -23.79 4.65
C THR A 68 -51.04 -24.65 4.30
N GLY A 69 -49.98 -24.61 5.09
CA GLY A 69 -48.74 -25.36 4.86
C GLY A 69 -48.03 -24.93 3.58
N VAL A 70 -46.83 -24.41 3.72
CA VAL A 70 -45.96 -24.13 2.55
C VAL A 70 -45.53 -25.48 2.00
N LYS A 71 -46.06 -25.90 0.84
CA LYS A 71 -45.52 -27.03 0.12
C LYS A 71 -44.13 -26.60 -0.36
N ASP A 72 -43.11 -27.29 0.16
CA ASP A 72 -41.73 -27.13 -0.31
C ASP A 72 -41.65 -27.74 -1.73
N GLU A 73 -42.04 -26.94 -2.72
CA GLU A 73 -41.81 -27.31 -4.11
C GLU A 73 -40.29 -27.28 -4.29
N ASN A 74 -39.75 -28.37 -4.81
CA ASN A 74 -38.32 -28.58 -5.11
C ASN A 74 -37.86 -27.54 -6.18
N LEU A 75 -37.76 -26.27 -5.74
CA LEU A 75 -37.44 -25.12 -6.60
C LEU A 75 -35.95 -24.97 -6.75
N ILE A 76 -35.49 -24.62 -7.93
CA ILE A 76 -34.11 -24.21 -8.19
C ILE A 76 -34.02 -22.70 -7.92
N GLU A 77 -33.26 -22.33 -6.93
CA GLU A 77 -32.96 -20.90 -6.61
C GLU A 77 -31.74 -20.38 -7.37
N GLN A 78 -30.74 -21.25 -7.58
CA GLN A 78 -29.51 -20.91 -8.27
C GLN A 78 -29.04 -22.05 -9.16
N LEU A 79 -28.62 -21.74 -10.40
CA LEU A 79 -28.00 -22.73 -11.29
C LEU A 79 -26.54 -22.94 -10.88
N THR A 80 -26.23 -24.17 -10.48
CA THR A 80 -24.86 -24.58 -10.19
C THR A 80 -24.31 -25.48 -11.30
N PRO A 81 -22.99 -25.59 -11.50
CA PRO A 81 -22.39 -26.50 -12.47
C PRO A 81 -22.85 -27.97 -12.28
N GLU A 82 -23.10 -28.39 -11.03
CA GLU A 82 -23.54 -29.75 -10.72
C GLU A 82 -24.98 -30.01 -11.15
N ILE A 83 -25.86 -29.02 -11.03
CA ILE A 83 -27.24 -29.11 -11.49
C ILE A 83 -27.28 -29.18 -13.01
N LEU A 84 -26.44 -28.41 -13.71
CA LEU A 84 -26.34 -28.40 -15.17
C LEU A 84 -25.75 -29.69 -15.72
N LYS A 85 -24.62 -30.18 -15.16
CA LYS A 85 -23.92 -31.39 -15.62
C LYS A 85 -24.75 -32.68 -15.50
N LYS A 86 -25.65 -32.75 -14.52
CA LYS A 86 -26.46 -33.95 -14.25
C LYS A 86 -27.90 -33.84 -14.75
N ASP A 87 -28.21 -32.85 -15.57
CA ASP A 87 -29.58 -32.59 -16.09
C ASP A 87 -30.68 -32.52 -15.01
N LYS A 88 -30.30 -32.34 -13.76
CA LYS A 88 -31.22 -32.31 -12.61
C LYS A 88 -32.23 -31.16 -12.67
N TRP A 89 -31.91 -30.12 -13.44
CA TRP A 89 -32.78 -28.95 -13.66
C TRP A 89 -34.02 -29.29 -14.50
N LYS A 90 -33.97 -30.27 -15.41
CA LYS A 90 -35.07 -30.63 -16.34
C LYS A 90 -36.34 -31.10 -15.64
N LYS A 91 -36.24 -31.61 -14.40
CA LYS A 91 -37.37 -32.13 -13.61
C LYS A 91 -37.79 -31.20 -12.47
N LYS A 92 -37.21 -29.99 -12.40
CA LYS A 92 -37.46 -29.04 -11.32
C LYS A 92 -38.02 -27.74 -11.87
N LYS A 93 -38.79 -27.02 -11.03
CA LYS A 93 -39.25 -25.67 -11.38
C LYS A 93 -38.24 -24.63 -10.89
N PHE A 94 -38.07 -23.57 -11.67
CA PHE A 94 -37.27 -22.41 -11.23
C PHE A 94 -38.12 -21.51 -10.35
N ARG A 95 -37.52 -20.97 -9.30
CA ARG A 95 -38.12 -19.92 -8.49
C ARG A 95 -38.44 -18.71 -9.39
N ARG A 96 -39.67 -18.23 -9.30
CA ARG A 96 -40.01 -16.94 -9.95
C ARG A 96 -39.41 -15.80 -9.17
N TYR A 97 -38.74 -14.93 -9.87
CA TYR A 97 -38.24 -13.69 -9.27
C TYR A 97 -39.37 -12.64 -9.30
N ASP A 98 -39.59 -12.00 -8.16
CA ASP A 98 -40.42 -10.83 -8.08
C ASP A 98 -39.57 -9.62 -8.53
N ILE A 99 -39.80 -9.17 -9.77
CA ILE A 99 -39.11 -8.03 -10.34
C ILE A 99 -39.63 -6.69 -9.82
N ILE A 100 -40.75 -6.69 -9.07
CA ILE A 100 -41.37 -5.50 -8.50
C ILE A 100 -40.82 -5.24 -7.09
N SER A 101 -40.34 -6.29 -6.41
CA SER A 101 -39.72 -6.15 -5.09
C SER A 101 -38.55 -5.17 -5.13
N ARG A 102 -38.61 -4.17 -4.26
CA ARG A 102 -37.52 -3.22 -4.10
C ARG A 102 -36.34 -3.93 -3.47
N VAL A 103 -35.23 -3.99 -4.22
CA VAL A 103 -33.93 -4.40 -3.68
C VAL A 103 -33.14 -3.18 -3.24
N PRO A 104 -32.24 -3.33 -2.24
CA PRO A 104 -31.35 -2.23 -1.87
C PRO A 104 -30.63 -1.71 -3.08
N ALA A 105 -30.68 -0.40 -3.31
CA ALA A 105 -29.93 0.24 -4.39
C ALA A 105 -28.42 0.11 -4.07
N VAL A 106 -27.69 -0.55 -4.95
CA VAL A 106 -26.24 -0.59 -4.89
C VAL A 106 -25.70 0.57 -5.71
N TYR A 107 -25.18 1.57 -5.04
CA TYR A 107 -24.52 2.67 -5.69
C TYR A 107 -23.08 2.27 -6.00
N GLY A 108 -22.72 2.23 -7.28
CA GLY A 108 -21.35 2.03 -7.70
C GLY A 108 -20.47 3.20 -7.23
N GLY A 109 -19.40 2.88 -6.53
CA GLY A 109 -18.38 3.88 -6.17
C GLY A 109 -17.57 4.30 -7.41
N LYS A 110 -17.03 5.52 -7.39
CA LYS A 110 -16.03 5.97 -8.36
C LYS A 110 -14.64 5.60 -7.84
N ARG A 111 -13.78 5.00 -8.68
CA ARG A 111 -12.39 4.72 -8.30
C ARG A 111 -11.64 6.03 -8.01
N HIS A 112 -10.82 6.02 -6.97
CA HIS A 112 -9.95 7.14 -6.65
C HIS A 112 -9.00 7.43 -7.83
N PHE A 113 -8.73 8.70 -8.12
CA PHE A 113 -7.93 9.08 -9.30
C PHE A 113 -6.50 8.51 -9.28
N VAL A 114 -5.86 8.42 -8.10
CA VAL A 114 -4.54 7.79 -7.96
C VAL A 114 -4.57 6.32 -8.41
N ASN A 115 -5.62 5.57 -8.04
CA ASN A 115 -5.76 4.17 -8.48
C ASN A 115 -5.97 4.06 -9.99
N GLN A 116 -6.73 4.99 -10.59
CA GLN A 116 -6.91 5.03 -12.05
C GLN A 116 -5.60 5.33 -12.76
N ALA A 117 -4.82 6.29 -12.26
CA ALA A 117 -3.51 6.64 -12.82
C ALA A 117 -2.50 5.48 -12.66
N THR A 118 -2.52 4.80 -11.52
CA THR A 118 -1.69 3.61 -11.27
C THR A 118 -2.01 2.48 -12.26
N ASP A 119 -3.29 2.19 -12.49
CA ASP A 119 -3.71 1.20 -13.48
C ASP A 119 -3.31 1.61 -14.90
N TYR A 120 -3.37 2.90 -15.20
CA TYR A 120 -2.93 3.43 -16.50
C TYR A 120 -1.42 3.25 -16.70
N ALA A 121 -0.60 3.56 -15.69
CA ALA A 121 0.84 3.33 -15.74
C ALA A 121 1.17 1.84 -15.91
N ARG A 122 0.48 0.93 -15.18
CA ARG A 122 0.62 -0.51 -15.37
C ARG A 122 0.33 -0.94 -16.81
N LYS A 123 -0.76 -0.40 -17.37
CA LYS A 123 -1.11 -0.67 -18.77
C LYS A 123 -0.01 -0.22 -19.74
N ILE A 124 0.55 0.97 -19.56
CA ILE A 124 1.65 1.46 -20.40
C ILE A 124 2.83 0.49 -20.37
N TRP A 125 3.30 0.09 -19.18
CA TRP A 125 4.43 -0.84 -19.06
C TRP A 125 4.13 -2.20 -19.67
N THR A 126 2.94 -2.74 -19.41
CA THR A 126 2.49 -4.02 -19.99
C THR A 126 2.44 -3.96 -21.52
N ASP A 127 1.89 -2.87 -22.09
CA ASP A 127 1.83 -2.65 -23.54
C ASP A 127 3.23 -2.48 -24.18
N MET A 128 4.22 -2.03 -23.39
CA MET A 128 5.64 -1.98 -23.78
C MET A 128 6.37 -3.33 -23.58
N GLY A 129 5.66 -4.37 -23.17
CA GLY A 129 6.15 -5.73 -23.00
C GLY A 129 6.93 -6.01 -21.71
N PHE A 130 6.67 -5.24 -20.65
CA PHE A 130 7.23 -5.47 -19.32
C PHE A 130 6.35 -6.42 -18.51
N LYS A 131 6.97 -7.20 -17.62
CA LYS A 131 6.30 -8.05 -16.61
C LYS A 131 6.27 -7.32 -15.27
N GLU A 132 5.14 -7.35 -14.57
CA GLU A 132 5.04 -6.71 -13.23
C GLU A 132 5.78 -7.53 -12.19
N MET A 133 6.61 -6.89 -11.40
CA MET A 133 7.21 -7.42 -10.18
C MET A 133 6.52 -6.82 -8.96
N THR A 134 6.22 -7.67 -7.99
CA THR A 134 5.50 -7.31 -6.77
C THR A 134 6.29 -7.73 -5.55
N GLY A 135 6.01 -7.08 -4.42
CA GLY A 135 6.61 -7.43 -3.14
C GLY A 135 6.07 -6.59 -1.98
N THR A 136 6.48 -6.92 -0.77
CA THR A 136 6.02 -6.28 0.46
C THR A 136 6.62 -4.89 0.67
N PHE A 137 5.93 -4.06 1.45
CA PHE A 137 6.44 -2.75 1.88
C PHE A 137 7.56 -2.88 2.90
N ILE A 138 7.48 -3.91 3.73
CA ILE A 138 8.48 -4.22 4.74
C ILE A 138 9.61 -4.99 4.05
N GLN A 139 10.83 -4.46 4.17
CA GLN A 139 12.02 -4.99 3.55
C GLN A 139 13.16 -5.06 4.56
N SER A 140 14.17 -5.90 4.28
CA SER A 140 15.44 -5.78 4.98
C SER A 140 16.25 -4.62 4.39
N SER A 141 17.08 -4.02 5.22
CA SER A 141 18.09 -3.04 4.79
C SER A 141 18.99 -3.61 3.70
N PHE A 142 19.27 -4.93 3.76
CA PHE A 142 20.00 -5.64 2.72
C PHE A 142 19.41 -5.41 1.31
N TRP A 143 18.13 -5.72 1.11
CA TRP A 143 17.50 -5.57 -0.21
C TRP A 143 17.29 -4.12 -0.63
N ASN A 144 17.04 -3.24 0.34
CA ASN A 144 16.77 -1.85 0.03
C ASN A 144 18.03 -1.05 -0.26
N PHE A 145 19.18 -1.44 0.32
CA PHE A 145 20.42 -0.68 0.22
C PHE A 145 21.64 -1.52 -0.18
N ASP A 146 21.97 -2.58 0.58
CA ASP A 146 23.21 -3.32 0.37
C ASP A 146 23.28 -3.98 -1.01
N ALA A 147 22.21 -4.65 -1.43
CA ALA A 147 22.10 -5.28 -2.74
C ALA A 147 22.14 -4.27 -3.90
N LEU A 148 21.93 -2.98 -3.62
CA LEU A 148 22.04 -1.85 -4.53
C LEU A 148 23.35 -1.07 -4.34
N PHE A 149 24.34 -1.67 -3.72
CA PHE A 149 25.65 -1.08 -3.52
C PHE A 149 25.64 0.29 -2.83
N THR A 150 24.62 0.61 -2.04
CA THR A 150 24.58 1.81 -1.21
C THR A 150 25.38 1.57 0.06
N PRO A 151 26.42 2.35 0.38
CA PRO A 151 27.28 2.11 1.54
C PRO A 151 26.49 2.20 2.85
N GLN A 152 26.97 1.50 3.90
CA GLN A 152 26.25 1.40 5.17
C GLN A 152 26.29 2.68 6.00
N ASP A 153 27.19 3.58 5.72
CA ASP A 153 27.32 4.93 6.29
C ASP A 153 26.64 6.03 5.43
N HIS A 154 25.87 5.63 4.42
CA HIS A 154 25.19 6.60 3.56
C HIS A 154 24.04 7.29 4.30
N PRO A 155 23.92 8.65 4.20
CA PRO A 155 22.88 9.40 4.92
C PRO A 155 21.43 8.90 4.70
N ALA A 156 21.11 8.40 3.52
CA ALA A 156 19.79 7.83 3.22
C ALA A 156 19.38 6.66 4.13
N ARG A 157 20.34 6.07 4.87
CA ARG A 157 20.07 5.01 5.85
C ARG A 157 19.79 5.53 7.25
N GLU A 158 19.85 6.83 7.47
CA GLU A 158 19.60 7.44 8.77
C GLU A 158 18.11 7.44 9.13
N LEU A 159 17.82 7.51 10.42
CA LEU A 159 16.44 7.61 10.95
C LEU A 159 15.67 8.81 10.42
N GLN A 160 16.37 9.83 9.94
CA GLN A 160 15.77 11.03 9.36
C GLN A 160 15.12 10.76 8.00
N ASP A 161 15.66 9.79 7.23
CA ASP A 161 15.19 9.50 5.87
C ASP A 161 14.48 8.14 5.75
N THR A 162 14.67 7.23 6.71
CA THR A 162 14.19 5.84 6.65
C THR A 162 13.39 5.48 7.89
N PHE A 163 12.21 4.86 7.70
CA PHE A 163 11.43 4.28 8.79
C PHE A 163 11.95 2.89 9.12
N PHE A 164 12.48 2.72 10.33
CA PHE A 164 12.89 1.44 10.87
C PHE A 164 11.78 0.78 11.68
N ILE A 165 11.76 -0.55 11.67
CA ILE A 165 10.83 -1.38 12.43
C ILE A 165 11.67 -2.18 13.44
N GLU A 166 11.25 -2.20 14.70
CA GLU A 166 11.91 -2.94 15.79
C GLU A 166 11.77 -4.47 15.62
N LYS A 167 12.31 -4.98 14.52
CA LYS A 167 12.35 -6.41 14.22
C LYS A 167 13.49 -6.68 13.24
N GLU A 168 14.21 -7.75 13.44
CA GLU A 168 15.22 -8.20 12.47
C GLU A 168 14.56 -8.97 11.32
N SER A 169 15.09 -8.76 10.13
CA SER A 169 14.74 -9.50 8.92
C SER A 169 15.75 -10.61 8.66
N SER A 170 15.29 -11.71 8.08
CA SER A 170 16.19 -12.73 7.56
C SER A 170 16.90 -12.26 6.29
N LEU A 171 18.19 -12.58 6.21
CA LEU A 171 18.96 -12.36 4.98
C LEU A 171 18.66 -13.44 3.93
N PRO A 172 18.90 -13.17 2.63
CA PRO A 172 18.78 -14.18 1.58
C PRO A 172 19.86 -15.26 1.67
N ASP A 173 19.95 -16.08 0.61
CA ASP A 173 20.99 -17.11 0.51
C ASP A 173 22.41 -16.55 0.77
N LYS A 174 23.21 -17.29 1.55
CA LYS A 174 24.57 -16.89 1.93
C LYS A 174 25.46 -16.57 0.73
N ARG A 175 25.26 -17.22 -0.42
CA ARG A 175 26.00 -16.92 -1.64
C ARG A 175 25.78 -15.48 -2.08
N ILE A 176 24.53 -15.00 -2.09
CA ILE A 176 24.18 -13.62 -2.48
C ILE A 176 24.75 -12.65 -1.44
N VAL A 177 24.54 -12.92 -0.15
CA VAL A 177 25.06 -12.07 0.94
C VAL A 177 26.58 -11.91 0.83
N ASN A 178 27.32 -13.01 0.66
CA ASN A 178 28.78 -12.97 0.54
C ASN A 178 29.25 -12.24 -0.72
N ALA A 179 28.56 -12.39 -1.85
CA ALA A 179 28.89 -11.68 -3.07
C ALA A 179 28.66 -10.17 -2.95
N VAL A 180 27.54 -9.75 -2.31
CA VAL A 180 27.27 -8.33 -2.03
C VAL A 180 28.30 -7.78 -1.03
N LYS A 181 28.58 -8.48 0.05
CA LYS A 181 29.63 -8.10 1.01
C LYS A 181 30.98 -7.90 0.31
N GLN A 182 31.39 -8.83 -0.53
CA GLN A 182 32.65 -8.73 -1.28
C GLN A 182 32.67 -7.50 -2.19
N ALA A 183 31.55 -7.21 -2.88
CA ALA A 183 31.43 -6.02 -3.71
C ALA A 183 31.64 -4.74 -2.90
N HIS A 184 31.03 -4.63 -1.70
CA HIS A 184 31.20 -3.48 -0.82
C HIS A 184 32.63 -3.33 -0.30
N GLU A 185 33.25 -4.41 0.16
CA GLU A 185 34.56 -4.38 0.82
C GLU A 185 35.73 -4.26 -0.17
N LYS A 186 35.64 -4.95 -1.31
CA LYS A 186 36.78 -5.15 -2.23
C LYS A 186 36.48 -4.72 -3.68
N GLY A 187 35.20 -4.48 -3.98
CA GLY A 187 34.76 -4.19 -5.36
C GLY A 187 34.68 -5.40 -6.27
N ILE A 188 34.42 -5.16 -7.53
CA ILE A 188 34.28 -6.13 -8.61
C ILE A 188 34.89 -5.52 -9.89
N GLU A 189 35.58 -6.33 -10.70
CA GLU A 189 36.09 -5.94 -12.05
C GLU A 189 36.93 -4.65 -12.08
N GLY A 190 37.90 -4.54 -11.17
CA GLY A 190 38.78 -3.37 -11.07
C GLY A 190 38.27 -2.23 -10.22
N SER A 191 37.04 -2.30 -9.73
CA SER A 191 36.54 -1.47 -8.65
C SER A 191 37.19 -1.84 -7.33
N LYS A 192 37.37 -0.87 -6.44
CA LYS A 192 37.91 -1.10 -5.08
C LYS A 192 36.82 -1.26 -4.04
N GLY A 193 35.55 -1.21 -4.41
CA GLY A 193 34.42 -1.12 -3.48
C GLY A 193 34.47 0.15 -2.63
N TRP A 194 33.77 0.11 -1.52
CA TRP A 194 33.72 1.23 -0.57
C TRP A 194 34.86 1.15 0.48
N GLN A 195 35.60 0.04 0.55
CA GLN A 195 36.77 -0.19 1.40
C GLN A 195 36.50 -0.07 2.92
N TYR A 196 35.27 -0.36 3.36
CA TYR A 196 34.90 -0.46 4.77
C TYR A 196 34.58 -1.92 5.14
N SER A 197 34.53 -2.23 6.42
CA SER A 197 34.11 -3.55 6.91
C SER A 197 32.58 -3.63 6.91
N TRP A 198 32.01 -4.44 6.03
CA TRP A 198 30.56 -4.60 5.90
C TRP A 198 29.97 -5.31 7.15
N ASN A 199 28.91 -4.73 7.71
CA ASN A 199 28.25 -5.20 8.92
C ASN A 199 26.93 -5.93 8.59
N GLU A 200 26.84 -7.18 8.99
CA GLU A 200 25.65 -8.02 8.79
C GLU A 200 24.43 -7.53 9.59
N GLU A 201 24.64 -7.00 10.80
CA GLU A 201 23.56 -6.50 11.65
C GLU A 201 22.85 -5.29 11.03
N GLU A 202 23.60 -4.41 10.37
CA GLU A 202 23.02 -3.28 9.62
C GLU A 202 22.14 -3.78 8.46
N ALA A 203 22.56 -4.84 7.79
CA ALA A 203 21.82 -5.45 6.69
C ALA A 203 20.52 -6.16 7.12
N LYS A 204 20.48 -6.68 8.35
CA LYS A 204 19.30 -7.34 8.94
C LYS A 204 18.22 -6.36 9.41
N LYS A 205 18.52 -5.07 9.59
CA LYS A 205 17.54 -4.10 10.03
C LYS A 205 16.31 -4.12 9.11
N THR A 206 15.14 -4.14 9.71
CA THR A 206 13.86 -4.09 8.98
C THR A 206 13.41 -2.66 8.79
N ILE A 207 12.97 -2.33 7.58
CA ILE A 207 12.57 -0.98 7.20
C ILE A 207 11.29 -0.99 6.37
N LEU A 208 10.62 0.14 6.28
CA LEU A 208 9.71 0.43 5.18
C LEU A 208 10.53 0.83 3.95
N ARG A 209 10.28 0.20 2.80
CA ARG A 209 11.07 0.47 1.58
C ARG A 209 11.02 1.94 1.19
N THR A 210 12.18 2.52 0.93
CA THR A 210 12.34 3.93 0.52
C THR A 210 12.19 4.13 -0.99
N HIS A 211 12.23 3.04 -1.74
CA HIS A 211 12.03 2.96 -3.20
C HIS A 211 11.61 1.55 -3.61
N THR A 212 11.07 1.42 -4.81
CA THR A 212 10.68 0.11 -5.38
C THR A 212 11.86 -0.66 -5.99
N THR A 213 13.05 -0.07 -6.10
CA THR A 213 14.27 -0.68 -6.65
C THR A 213 14.74 -1.92 -5.85
N CYS A 214 14.32 -2.04 -4.58
CA CYS A 214 14.51 -3.28 -3.81
C CYS A 214 13.85 -4.50 -4.49
N LEU A 215 12.73 -4.30 -5.21
CA LEU A 215 12.08 -5.36 -5.98
C LEU A 215 12.89 -5.72 -7.23
N SER A 216 13.55 -4.73 -7.85
CA SER A 216 14.48 -4.95 -8.94
C SER A 216 15.64 -5.82 -8.50
N ALA A 217 16.27 -5.52 -7.36
CA ALA A 217 17.34 -6.36 -6.78
C ALA A 217 16.88 -7.81 -6.52
N GLN A 218 15.71 -7.98 -5.90
CA GLN A 218 15.12 -9.29 -5.64
C GLN A 218 14.78 -10.06 -6.93
N THR A 219 14.35 -9.36 -7.96
CA THR A 219 14.03 -9.94 -9.27
C THR A 219 15.30 -10.41 -9.97
N LEU A 220 16.36 -9.59 -9.99
CA LEU A 220 17.66 -9.96 -10.53
C LEU A 220 18.24 -11.19 -9.84
N ALA A 221 18.17 -11.26 -8.52
CA ALA A 221 18.67 -12.41 -7.76
C ALA A 221 17.95 -13.75 -8.05
N LYS A 222 16.74 -13.70 -8.61
CA LYS A 222 15.95 -14.88 -8.99
C LYS A 222 16.00 -15.20 -10.48
N LEU A 223 16.42 -14.24 -11.30
CA LEU A 223 16.41 -14.35 -12.75
C LEU A 223 17.52 -15.33 -13.20
N LYS A 224 17.16 -16.23 -14.11
CA LYS A 224 18.13 -17.12 -14.76
C LYS A 224 18.71 -16.43 -16.01
N ILE A 225 19.99 -16.64 -16.27
CA ILE A 225 20.66 -16.08 -17.46
C ILE A 225 19.97 -16.49 -18.77
N SER A 226 19.37 -17.69 -18.81
CA SER A 226 18.60 -18.18 -19.97
C SER A 226 17.30 -17.42 -20.23
N GLU A 227 16.84 -16.59 -19.30
CA GLU A 227 15.61 -15.80 -19.42
C GLU A 227 15.89 -14.38 -19.95
N ILE A 228 17.16 -14.05 -20.21
CA ILE A 228 17.59 -12.77 -20.76
C ILE A 228 17.54 -12.83 -22.31
N PRO A 229 17.02 -11.78 -23.00
CA PRO A 229 16.65 -10.46 -22.48
C PRO A 229 15.30 -10.45 -21.72
N ALA A 230 15.20 -9.61 -20.69
CA ALA A 230 14.01 -9.51 -19.86
C ALA A 230 13.70 -8.06 -19.48
N LYS A 231 12.41 -7.77 -19.28
CA LYS A 231 11.93 -6.44 -18.89
C LYS A 231 10.92 -6.58 -17.74
N PHE A 232 11.14 -5.84 -16.68
CA PHE A 232 10.24 -5.84 -15.53
C PHE A 232 9.92 -4.43 -15.08
N PHE A 233 8.75 -4.25 -14.48
CA PHE A 233 8.31 -3.01 -13.86
C PHE A 233 7.63 -3.26 -12.52
N ALA A 234 7.55 -2.24 -11.69
CA ALA A 234 6.71 -2.21 -10.50
C ALA A 234 6.01 -0.86 -10.38
N VAL A 235 4.82 -0.84 -9.79
CA VAL A 235 4.17 0.40 -9.35
C VAL A 235 3.73 0.17 -7.91
N GLY A 236 4.20 0.99 -7.00
CA GLY A 236 3.89 0.78 -5.60
C GLY A 236 4.32 1.91 -4.68
N LYS A 237 3.83 1.83 -3.44
CA LYS A 237 4.12 2.77 -2.38
C LYS A 237 5.54 2.64 -1.86
N CYS A 238 6.14 3.78 -1.58
CA CYS A 238 7.42 3.96 -0.93
C CYS A 238 7.26 4.91 0.26
N PHE A 239 8.17 4.85 1.21
CA PHE A 239 8.07 5.57 2.48
C PHE A 239 9.39 6.25 2.78
N ARG A 240 9.34 7.54 3.14
CA ARG A 240 10.50 8.31 3.57
C ARG A 240 10.12 9.16 4.76
N ASN A 241 10.99 9.20 5.74
CA ASN A 241 10.77 10.01 6.95
C ASN A 241 11.20 11.45 6.71
N GLU A 242 10.58 12.09 5.73
CA GLU A 242 10.84 13.48 5.35
C GLU A 242 9.90 14.44 6.09
N THR A 243 10.31 15.69 6.21
CA THR A 243 9.41 16.76 6.68
C THR A 243 8.32 16.98 5.62
N VAL A 244 7.07 16.83 6.04
CA VAL A 244 5.92 16.95 5.13
C VAL A 244 5.72 18.40 4.70
N ASP A 245 5.70 18.62 3.39
CA ASP A 245 5.37 19.90 2.76
C ASP A 245 4.43 19.67 1.56
N TRP A 246 4.18 20.72 0.77
CA TRP A 246 3.29 20.63 -0.40
C TRP A 246 3.78 19.69 -1.52
N SER A 247 5.05 19.30 -1.52
CA SER A 247 5.69 18.46 -2.54
C SER A 247 6.25 17.15 -1.99
N HIS A 248 6.40 17.02 -0.68
CA HIS A 248 6.98 15.87 0.00
C HIS A 248 6.00 15.28 1.00
N GLY A 249 5.65 14.02 0.81
CA GLY A 249 4.88 13.23 1.75
C GLY A 249 5.75 12.10 2.33
N PHE A 250 5.41 11.63 3.52
CA PHE A 250 6.05 10.44 4.11
C PHE A 250 5.73 9.14 3.36
N GLU A 251 4.70 9.14 2.52
CA GLU A 251 4.26 8.04 1.66
C GLU A 251 4.04 8.60 0.24
N PHE A 252 4.58 7.93 -0.76
CA PHE A 252 4.39 8.30 -2.17
C PHE A 252 4.39 7.06 -3.06
N ASN A 253 3.85 7.19 -4.27
CA ASN A 253 3.90 6.13 -5.26
C ASN A 253 5.12 6.31 -6.17
N GLN A 254 5.80 5.21 -6.46
CA GLN A 254 6.89 5.15 -7.43
C GLN A 254 6.55 4.14 -8.50
N THR A 255 6.85 4.45 -9.75
CA THR A 255 6.92 3.46 -10.82
C THR A 255 8.38 3.13 -11.09
N GLU A 256 8.69 1.85 -11.16
CA GLU A 256 10.03 1.31 -11.37
C GLU A 256 10.07 0.57 -12.68
N GLY A 257 11.22 0.54 -13.34
CA GLY A 257 11.42 -0.33 -14.50
C GLY A 257 12.86 -0.75 -14.63
N ILE A 258 13.07 -2.00 -15.03
CA ILE A 258 14.39 -2.53 -15.39
C ILE A 258 14.34 -3.27 -16.73
N VAL A 259 15.41 -3.14 -17.49
CA VAL A 259 15.68 -3.90 -18.73
C VAL A 259 17.02 -4.58 -18.61
N ILE A 260 17.02 -5.89 -18.67
CA ILE A 260 18.19 -6.74 -18.60
C ILE A 260 18.49 -7.26 -20.00
N ASP A 261 19.59 -6.81 -20.61
CA ASP A 261 19.99 -7.22 -21.96
C ASP A 261 21.49 -7.01 -22.14
N LYS A 262 22.19 -7.99 -22.68
CA LYS A 262 23.66 -7.90 -22.97
C LYS A 262 24.00 -6.75 -23.91
N ASN A 263 23.07 -6.31 -24.75
CA ASN A 263 23.24 -5.21 -25.72
C ASN A 263 22.60 -3.89 -25.19
N ALA A 264 22.10 -3.85 -23.95
CA ALA A 264 21.51 -2.64 -23.40
C ALA A 264 22.56 -1.52 -23.30
N ASN A 265 22.13 -0.31 -23.60
CA ASN A 265 22.98 0.87 -23.57
C ASN A 265 22.21 2.12 -23.18
N PHE A 266 22.91 3.22 -22.96
CA PHE A 266 22.35 4.46 -22.49
C PHE A 266 21.30 5.09 -23.44
N ARG A 267 21.45 4.90 -24.76
CA ARG A 267 20.43 5.37 -25.73
C ARG A 267 19.12 4.62 -25.58
N HIS A 268 19.18 3.33 -25.29
CA HIS A 268 17.97 2.54 -25.01
C HIS A 268 17.26 3.05 -23.76
N LEU A 269 18.00 3.39 -22.70
CA LEU A 269 17.44 4.00 -21.49
C LEU A 269 16.68 5.28 -21.82
N LEU A 270 17.32 6.22 -22.51
CA LEU A 270 16.68 7.47 -22.93
C LEU A 270 15.42 7.23 -23.77
N GLY A 271 15.46 6.23 -24.67
CA GLY A 271 14.32 5.84 -25.50
C GLY A 271 13.12 5.36 -24.66
N TYR A 272 13.35 4.50 -23.68
CA TYR A 272 12.29 4.01 -22.79
C TYR A 272 11.66 5.14 -21.96
N LEU A 273 12.49 6.04 -21.41
CA LEU A 273 12.00 7.17 -20.62
C LEU A 273 11.21 8.18 -21.45
N ALA A 274 11.68 8.48 -22.67
CA ALA A 274 10.99 9.37 -23.59
C ALA A 274 9.63 8.77 -24.03
N GLU A 275 9.59 7.48 -24.37
CA GLU A 275 8.35 6.81 -24.77
C GLU A 275 7.34 6.72 -23.62
N PHE A 276 7.79 6.41 -22.41
CA PHE A 276 6.93 6.41 -21.23
C PHE A 276 6.36 7.81 -20.97
N SER A 277 7.20 8.85 -21.00
CA SER A 277 6.76 10.25 -20.82
C SER A 277 5.68 10.64 -21.84
N LYS A 278 5.89 10.28 -23.11
CA LYS A 278 4.94 10.53 -24.20
C LYS A 278 3.61 9.82 -23.95
N LYS A 279 3.64 8.56 -23.53
CA LYS A 279 2.43 7.77 -23.21
C LYS A 279 1.71 8.30 -21.98
N MET A 280 2.42 8.88 -21.01
CA MET A 280 1.84 9.62 -19.88
C MET A 280 1.27 10.99 -20.25
N GLY A 281 1.44 11.44 -21.50
CA GLY A 281 0.89 12.70 -22.00
C GLY A 281 1.85 13.90 -21.96
N PHE A 282 3.09 13.72 -21.55
CA PHE A 282 4.09 14.79 -21.53
C PHE A 282 4.70 15.00 -22.92
N LYS A 283 4.64 16.22 -23.42
CA LYS A 283 5.15 16.57 -24.75
C LYS A 283 6.64 16.86 -24.78
N LYS A 284 7.22 17.31 -23.66
CA LYS A 284 8.62 17.68 -23.55
C LYS A 284 9.24 17.00 -22.35
N VAL A 285 10.37 16.38 -22.58
CA VAL A 285 11.24 15.76 -21.59
C VAL A 285 12.66 16.23 -21.82
N ARG A 286 13.42 16.44 -20.77
CA ARG A 286 14.86 16.70 -20.83
C ARG A 286 15.59 15.84 -19.82
N PHE A 287 16.81 15.48 -20.11
CA PHE A 287 17.66 14.66 -19.26
C PHE A 287 18.94 15.42 -18.94
N ARG A 288 19.44 15.24 -17.73
CA ARG A 288 20.70 15.80 -17.26
C ARG A 288 21.51 14.75 -16.48
N PRO A 289 22.85 14.80 -16.50
CA PRO A 289 23.68 13.93 -15.69
C PRO A 289 23.35 14.09 -14.20
N HIS A 290 23.39 12.96 -13.49
CA HIS A 290 23.21 12.93 -12.04
C HIS A 290 24.08 11.82 -11.43
N TYR A 291 24.02 11.64 -10.11
CA TYR A 291 24.74 10.59 -9.40
C TYR A 291 23.81 9.78 -8.52
N PHE A 292 23.91 8.46 -8.62
CA PHE A 292 23.34 7.52 -7.66
C PHE A 292 24.39 6.45 -7.36
N PRO A 293 24.49 5.95 -6.10
CA PRO A 293 25.55 5.00 -5.72
C PRO A 293 25.52 3.68 -6.50
N TYR A 294 24.36 3.30 -7.03
CA TYR A 294 24.11 2.01 -7.70
C TYR A 294 24.07 2.08 -9.24
N THR A 295 24.17 3.26 -9.83
CA THR A 295 24.18 3.42 -11.31
C THR A 295 25.35 4.20 -11.82
N GLU A 296 25.83 3.82 -13.03
CA GLU A 296 26.84 4.55 -13.81
C GLU A 296 26.69 4.17 -15.29
N PRO A 297 26.40 5.09 -16.22
CA PRO A 297 26.05 6.49 -15.96
C PRO A 297 24.66 6.64 -15.31
N SER A 298 24.48 7.76 -14.62
CA SER A 298 23.22 8.15 -13.97
C SER A 298 22.65 9.41 -14.61
N LEU A 299 21.32 9.54 -14.59
CA LEU A 299 20.63 10.73 -15.06
C LEU A 299 19.42 11.07 -14.19
N GLU A 300 19.06 12.33 -14.19
CA GLU A 300 17.74 12.84 -13.85
C GLU A 300 16.99 13.28 -15.10
N GLY A 301 15.66 13.19 -15.05
CA GLY A 301 14.81 13.65 -16.12
C GLY A 301 13.67 14.50 -15.61
N ASP A 302 13.43 15.61 -16.31
CA ASP A 302 12.34 16.53 -16.05
C ASP A 302 11.32 16.46 -17.19
N VAL A 303 10.05 16.61 -16.84
CA VAL A 303 8.95 16.82 -17.79
C VAL A 303 8.42 18.25 -17.69
N TRP A 304 7.97 18.79 -18.82
CA TRP A 304 7.36 20.10 -18.84
C TRP A 304 5.87 20.03 -18.47
N ASP A 305 5.50 20.70 -17.39
CA ASP A 305 4.10 20.87 -16.99
C ASP A 305 3.51 22.11 -17.67
N GLU A 306 2.57 21.88 -18.59
CA GLU A 306 1.89 22.95 -19.33
C GLU A 306 1.01 23.84 -18.45
N ASN A 307 0.46 23.29 -17.37
CA ASN A 307 -0.41 24.03 -16.45
C ASN A 307 0.40 24.97 -15.54
N ARG A 308 1.49 24.45 -14.97
CA ARG A 308 2.35 25.18 -14.04
C ARG A 308 3.43 26.00 -14.73
N LYS A 309 3.61 25.84 -16.06
CA LYS A 309 4.66 26.49 -16.87
C LYS A 309 6.06 26.30 -16.33
N LYS A 310 6.37 25.10 -15.81
CA LYS A 310 7.67 24.79 -15.22
C LYS A 310 8.10 23.34 -15.52
N TRP A 311 9.39 23.10 -15.41
CA TRP A 311 9.96 21.78 -15.42
C TRP A 311 9.75 21.11 -14.07
N ILE A 312 9.28 19.87 -14.07
CA ILE A 312 9.10 19.05 -12.87
C ILE A 312 10.02 17.85 -13.01
N GLU A 313 10.87 17.65 -12.01
CA GLU A 313 11.72 16.47 -11.90
C GLU A 313 10.84 15.24 -11.60
N VAL A 314 10.99 14.21 -12.44
CA VAL A 314 10.19 12.97 -12.30
C VAL A 314 11.05 11.71 -12.39
N PHE A 315 12.16 11.71 -13.13
CA PHE A 315 12.98 10.53 -13.36
C PHE A 315 14.28 10.57 -12.58
N ALA A 316 14.54 9.47 -11.87
CA ALA A 316 15.86 9.05 -11.44
C ALA A 316 16.19 7.76 -12.21
N ALA A 317 17.27 7.71 -12.96
CA ALA A 317 17.55 6.58 -13.84
C ALA A 317 19.06 6.39 -14.09
N GLY A 318 19.44 5.21 -14.57
CA GLY A 318 20.82 4.90 -14.94
C GLY A 318 21.00 3.47 -15.41
N ILE A 319 22.25 3.07 -15.57
CA ILE A 319 22.64 1.69 -15.79
C ILE A 319 23.21 1.15 -14.49
N PHE A 320 22.71 0.03 -14.00
CA PHE A 320 23.26 -0.56 -12.77
C PHE A 320 24.72 -0.91 -12.94
N ARG A 321 25.48 -0.57 -11.91
CA ARG A 321 26.91 -0.87 -11.84
C ARG A 321 27.18 -2.37 -11.76
N PRO A 322 28.37 -2.85 -12.19
CA PRO A 322 28.77 -4.24 -12.02
C PRO A 322 28.68 -4.73 -10.58
N GLU A 323 28.92 -3.86 -9.58
CA GLU A 323 28.82 -4.17 -8.15
C GLU A 323 27.40 -4.49 -7.70
N VAL A 324 26.37 -4.14 -8.50
CA VAL A 324 24.97 -4.53 -8.28
C VAL A 324 24.66 -5.80 -9.07
N THR A 325 25.00 -5.82 -10.35
CA THR A 325 24.53 -6.87 -11.27
C THR A 325 25.30 -8.19 -11.11
N ALA A 326 26.61 -8.15 -10.91
CA ALA A 326 27.41 -9.37 -10.77
C ALA A 326 27.08 -10.18 -9.49
N PRO A 327 26.89 -9.58 -8.29
CA PRO A 327 26.44 -10.31 -7.11
C PRO A 327 25.08 -10.98 -7.25
N LEU A 328 24.15 -10.32 -7.97
CA LEU A 328 22.75 -10.76 -8.07
C LEU A 328 22.54 -11.75 -9.23
N LEU A 329 23.14 -11.50 -10.39
CA LEU A 329 22.99 -12.33 -11.59
C LEU A 329 24.09 -13.39 -11.73
N GLY A 330 25.24 -13.20 -11.07
CA GLY A 330 26.44 -14.04 -11.22
C GLY A 330 27.41 -13.57 -12.31
N GLU A 331 27.00 -12.62 -13.16
CA GLU A 331 27.84 -11.97 -14.18
C GLU A 331 27.40 -10.50 -14.38
N PRO A 332 28.31 -9.59 -14.80
CA PRO A 332 28.02 -8.15 -14.94
C PRO A 332 27.26 -7.85 -16.23
N ILE A 333 26.00 -8.22 -16.30
CA ILE A 333 25.12 -7.90 -17.43
C ILE A 333 24.60 -6.46 -17.29
N PRO A 334 24.59 -5.66 -18.37
CA PRO A 334 23.97 -4.33 -18.34
C PRO A 334 22.49 -4.39 -17.96
N VAL A 335 22.10 -3.59 -16.98
CA VAL A 335 20.70 -3.43 -16.54
C VAL A 335 20.35 -1.95 -16.56
N LEU A 336 19.45 -1.57 -17.46
CA LEU A 336 18.84 -0.24 -17.44
C LEU A 336 17.86 -0.20 -16.29
N ALA A 337 17.86 0.88 -15.52
CA ALA A 337 16.98 1.05 -14.37
C ALA A 337 16.47 2.48 -14.26
N TRP A 338 15.23 2.63 -13.82
CA TRP A 338 14.61 3.94 -13.53
C TRP A 338 13.54 3.80 -12.47
N GLY A 339 13.34 4.87 -11.69
CA GLY A 339 12.38 4.92 -10.59
C GLY A 339 11.70 6.28 -10.47
N PRO A 340 10.81 6.68 -11.41
CA PRO A 340 10.09 7.94 -11.32
C PRO A 340 9.19 8.02 -10.10
N GLY A 341 9.20 9.19 -9.42
CA GLY A 341 8.18 9.55 -8.44
C GLY A 341 6.84 9.75 -9.13
N PHE A 342 5.94 8.78 -9.00
CA PHE A 342 4.71 8.72 -9.79
C PHE A 342 3.69 9.80 -9.43
N ASP A 343 3.59 10.16 -8.16
CA ASP A 343 2.64 11.18 -7.68
C ASP A 343 2.91 12.57 -8.25
N ARG A 344 4.13 12.85 -8.70
CA ARG A 344 4.47 14.09 -9.40
C ARG A 344 3.98 14.14 -10.85
N MET A 345 3.54 13.00 -11.41
CA MET A 345 3.08 12.85 -12.79
C MET A 345 1.56 12.89 -12.92
N ILE A 346 0.83 12.82 -11.82
CA ILE A 346 -0.63 12.87 -11.70
C ILE A 346 -1.04 14.12 -10.91
#